data_7701207fc52154c713611761d8ab166a
#
_entry.id   7701207fc52154c713611761d8ab166a
#
_cell.length_a   1.000
_cell.length_b   1.000
_cell.length_c   1.000
_cell.angle_alpha   90.00
_cell.angle_beta   90.00
_cell.angle_gamma   90.00
#
_symmetry.space_group_name_H-M   'P 1'
#
loop_
_entity.id
_entity.type
_entity.pdbx_description
1 polymer ?
#
loop_
_entity_poly.entity_id
_entity_poly.type
_entity_poly.pdbx_seq_one_letter_code
_entity_poly.pdbx_strand_id
1 'polypeptide(L)'
;NMNPEALILTNSDQIEQIESLLTQLPNVHFHIGAITEMSSHLMELNRYPNISLYPNIRPAKVNELFARCDLYLDINISDEILNGSRTAFENNMLILSFETTCHNHRFVAESHIYPVENVSGMVGKIQGVLSLPSEMEAALAKQKQAANQADLEAYKAIL
;
A
#
# COMPACT_ATOMS: atom_id res chain seq x y z
N ASN A 1 -6.71 4.14 -17.78
CA ASN A 1 -7.79 4.09 -16.81
C ASN A 1 -7.99 5.43 -16.13
N MET A 2 -9.21 5.80 -16.03
CA MET A 2 -9.58 7.09 -15.46
C MET A 2 -9.51 7.08 -13.92
N ASN A 3 -9.72 5.92 -13.30
CA ASN A 3 -9.73 5.85 -11.85
C ASN A 3 -8.42 5.30 -11.31
N PRO A 4 -7.85 5.96 -10.30
CA PRO A 4 -6.64 5.45 -9.65
C PRO A 4 -6.93 4.17 -8.88
N GLU A 5 -5.88 3.36 -8.71
CA GLU A 5 -6.01 2.04 -8.10
C GLU A 5 -4.95 1.84 -7.01
N ALA A 6 -5.36 1.18 -5.94
CA ALA A 6 -4.48 0.86 -4.82
C ALA A 6 -4.48 -0.64 -4.59
N LEU A 7 -3.33 -1.19 -4.22
CA LEU A 7 -3.14 -2.61 -3.95
C LEU A 7 -2.84 -2.83 -2.48
N ILE A 8 -3.50 -3.83 -1.89
CA ILE A 8 -3.26 -4.30 -0.53
C ILE A 8 -3.10 -5.82 -0.60
N LEU A 9 -2.04 -6.35 -0.01
CA LEU A 9 -1.86 -7.80 0.10
C LEU A 9 -1.95 -8.20 1.57
N THR A 10 -2.62 -9.31 1.85
CA THR A 10 -2.84 -9.75 3.22
C THR A 10 -2.90 -11.28 3.31
N ASN A 11 -2.53 -11.80 4.49
CA ASN A 11 -2.79 -13.20 4.83
C ASN A 11 -3.72 -13.30 6.03
N SER A 12 -4.39 -12.20 6.37
CA SER A 12 -5.34 -12.16 7.49
C SER A 12 -6.59 -11.39 7.06
N ASP A 13 -7.56 -11.30 7.96
CA ASP A 13 -8.75 -10.50 7.73
C ASP A 13 -8.66 -9.13 8.41
N GLN A 14 -7.49 -8.80 8.97
CA GLN A 14 -7.29 -7.54 9.70
C GLN A 14 -6.46 -6.57 8.89
N ILE A 15 -7.13 -5.61 8.29
CA ILE A 15 -6.53 -4.56 7.49
C ILE A 15 -6.84 -3.23 8.17
N GLU A 16 -5.79 -2.54 8.61
CA GLU A 16 -5.93 -1.35 9.44
C GLU A 16 -6.68 -0.24 8.71
N GLN A 17 -7.73 0.29 9.34
CA GLN A 17 -8.50 1.45 8.85
C GLN A 17 -9.08 1.28 7.44
N ILE A 18 -9.30 0.03 6.99
CA ILE A 18 -9.71 -0.20 5.60
C ILE A 18 -11.07 0.44 5.29
N GLU A 19 -12.03 0.39 6.23
CA GLU A 19 -13.34 0.95 5.96
C GLU A 19 -13.30 2.47 5.87
N SER A 20 -12.47 3.11 6.70
CA SER A 20 -12.27 4.56 6.62
C SER A 20 -11.66 4.96 5.27
N LEU A 21 -10.69 4.19 4.81
CA LEU A 21 -10.05 4.46 3.52
C LEU A 21 -11.05 4.30 2.38
N LEU A 22 -11.85 3.24 2.40
CA LEU A 22 -12.86 2.99 1.37
C LEU A 22 -13.89 4.11 1.31
N THR A 23 -14.36 4.57 2.47
CA THR A 23 -15.40 5.60 2.51
C THR A 23 -14.86 6.98 2.18
N GLN A 24 -13.63 7.29 2.55
CA GLN A 24 -13.05 8.61 2.32
C GLN A 24 -12.40 8.77 0.95
N LEU A 25 -12.15 7.66 0.26
CA LEU A 25 -11.53 7.65 -1.07
C LEU A 25 -12.43 6.92 -2.08
N PRO A 26 -13.66 7.42 -2.30
CA PRO A 26 -14.61 6.70 -3.14
C PRO A 26 -14.18 6.60 -4.60
N ASN A 27 -13.28 7.48 -5.04
CA ASN A 27 -12.80 7.48 -6.43
C ASN A 27 -11.56 6.60 -6.64
N VAL A 28 -11.03 6.02 -5.57
CA VAL A 28 -9.90 5.08 -5.65
C VAL A 28 -10.46 3.67 -5.63
N HIS A 29 -10.03 2.82 -6.56
CA HIS A 29 -10.43 1.42 -6.54
C HIS A 29 -9.37 0.61 -5.78
N PHE A 30 -9.80 -0.11 -4.76
CA PHE A 30 -8.93 -0.89 -3.90
C PHE A 30 -8.97 -2.36 -4.30
N HIS A 31 -7.79 -2.94 -4.48
CA HIS A 31 -7.63 -4.37 -4.77
C HIS A 31 -7.00 -5.02 -3.56
N ILE A 32 -7.69 -5.99 -2.96
CA ILE A 32 -7.17 -6.71 -1.80
C ILE A 32 -6.94 -8.17 -2.19
N GLY A 33 -5.68 -8.59 -2.18
CA GLY A 33 -5.31 -9.96 -2.51
C GLY A 33 -4.86 -10.72 -1.28
N ALA A 34 -5.31 -11.97 -1.16
CA ALA A 34 -4.90 -12.88 -0.10
C ALA A 34 -4.36 -14.16 -0.70
N ILE A 35 -3.33 -14.74 -0.06
CA ILE A 35 -2.76 -16.03 -0.52
C ILE A 35 -3.56 -17.21 0.00
N THR A 36 -4.55 -16.97 0.86
CA THR A 36 -5.44 -17.98 1.40
C THR A 36 -6.88 -17.57 1.12
N GLU A 37 -7.82 -18.39 1.59
CA GLU A 37 -9.22 -18.01 1.57
C GLU A 37 -9.43 -16.77 2.46
N MET A 38 -10.44 -15.99 2.12
CA MET A 38 -10.81 -14.83 2.92
C MET A 38 -11.93 -15.20 3.86
N SER A 39 -11.86 -14.68 5.10
CA SER A 39 -12.93 -14.87 6.08
C SER A 39 -14.19 -14.14 5.64
N SER A 40 -15.32 -14.51 6.25
CA SER A 40 -16.57 -13.80 5.97
C SER A 40 -16.48 -12.32 6.36
N HIS A 41 -15.72 -12.02 7.40
CA HIS A 41 -15.50 -10.64 7.83
C HIS A 41 -14.84 -9.82 6.71
N LEU A 42 -13.82 -10.38 6.06
CA LEU A 42 -13.15 -9.69 4.97
C LEU A 42 -14.04 -9.63 3.73
N MET A 43 -14.75 -10.72 3.44
CA MET A 43 -15.64 -10.77 2.27
C MET A 43 -16.79 -9.77 2.36
N GLU A 44 -17.19 -9.36 3.57
CA GLU A 44 -18.23 -8.35 3.75
C GLU A 44 -17.84 -7.00 3.18
N LEU A 45 -16.55 -6.76 2.96
CA LEU A 45 -16.09 -5.52 2.33
C LEU A 45 -16.59 -5.38 0.89
N ASN A 46 -17.08 -6.47 0.29
CA ASN A 46 -17.69 -6.40 -1.07
C ASN A 46 -18.91 -5.49 -1.14
N ARG A 47 -19.47 -5.08 0.01
CA ARG A 47 -20.58 -4.12 0.02
C ARG A 47 -20.16 -2.71 -0.43
N TYR A 48 -18.85 -2.43 -0.39
CA TYR A 48 -18.35 -1.14 -0.87
C TYR A 48 -18.21 -1.18 -2.40
N PRO A 49 -18.55 -0.08 -3.11
CA PRO A 49 -18.51 -0.08 -4.58
C PRO A 49 -17.10 0.01 -5.17
N ASN A 50 -16.11 0.41 -4.35
CA ASN A 50 -14.76 0.67 -4.85
C ASN A 50 -13.74 -0.37 -4.37
N ILE A 51 -14.14 -1.67 -4.38
CA ILE A 51 -13.26 -2.73 -3.92
C ILE A 51 -13.36 -3.96 -4.83
N SER A 52 -12.24 -4.67 -4.95
CA SER A 52 -12.17 -5.99 -5.56
C SER A 52 -11.40 -6.89 -4.61
N LEU A 53 -11.95 -8.05 -4.29
CA LEU A 53 -11.33 -9.02 -3.40
C LEU A 53 -10.85 -10.23 -4.19
N TYR A 54 -9.65 -10.70 -3.88
CA TYR A 54 -9.01 -11.81 -4.57
C TYR A 54 -8.56 -12.86 -3.56
N PRO A 55 -9.48 -13.73 -3.09
CA PRO A 55 -9.05 -14.85 -2.24
C PRO A 55 -8.23 -15.82 -3.07
N ASN A 56 -7.23 -16.44 -2.45
CA ASN A 56 -6.33 -17.38 -3.13
C ASN A 56 -5.77 -16.79 -4.42
N ILE A 57 -5.24 -15.57 -4.32
CA ILE A 57 -4.81 -14.82 -5.50
C ILE A 57 -3.70 -15.56 -6.25
N ARG A 58 -3.81 -15.61 -7.57
CA ARG A 58 -2.83 -16.30 -8.40
C ARG A 58 -1.65 -15.40 -8.75
N PRO A 59 -0.46 -15.98 -8.95
CA PRO A 59 0.72 -15.17 -9.28
C PRO A 59 0.53 -14.24 -10.48
N ALA A 60 -0.17 -14.71 -11.52
CA ALA A 60 -0.41 -13.87 -12.69
C ALA A 60 -1.22 -12.62 -12.34
N LYS A 61 -2.21 -12.76 -11.45
CA LYS A 61 -3.02 -11.63 -11.03
C LYS A 61 -2.20 -10.69 -10.15
N VAL A 62 -1.37 -11.22 -9.26
CA VAL A 62 -0.48 -10.41 -8.44
C VAL A 62 0.42 -9.54 -9.34
N ASN A 63 1.04 -10.15 -10.33
CA ASN A 63 1.92 -9.44 -11.25
C ASN A 63 1.17 -8.35 -12.02
N GLU A 64 -0.04 -8.66 -12.46
CA GLU A 64 -0.88 -7.70 -13.17
C GLU A 64 -1.17 -6.48 -12.29
N LEU A 65 -1.53 -6.72 -11.03
CA LEU A 65 -1.88 -5.63 -10.11
C LEU A 65 -0.66 -4.76 -9.76
N PHE A 66 0.51 -5.37 -9.56
CA PHE A 66 1.73 -4.59 -9.33
C PHE A 66 2.11 -3.74 -10.56
N ALA A 67 1.79 -4.20 -11.75
CA ALA A 67 2.08 -3.44 -12.97
C ALA A 67 1.07 -2.31 -13.21
N ARG A 68 -0.12 -2.42 -12.63
CA ARG A 68 -1.22 -1.52 -12.93
C ARG A 68 -1.54 -0.50 -11.85
N CYS A 69 -1.42 -0.89 -10.58
CA CYS A 69 -1.85 -0.02 -9.49
C CYS A 69 -0.88 1.13 -9.26
N ASP A 70 -1.42 2.26 -8.81
CA ASP A 70 -0.66 3.48 -8.53
C ASP A 70 -0.05 3.47 -7.14
N LEU A 71 -0.73 2.84 -6.20
CA LEU A 71 -0.38 2.86 -4.79
C LEU A 71 -0.29 1.45 -4.24
N TYR A 72 0.63 1.25 -3.32
CA TYR A 72 0.68 0.05 -2.50
C TYR A 72 0.47 0.46 -1.04
N LEU A 73 -0.58 -0.06 -0.42
CA LEU A 73 -0.88 0.26 0.97
C LEU A 73 -0.47 -0.91 1.86
N ASP A 74 0.58 -0.68 2.62
CA ASP A 74 1.12 -1.68 3.55
C ASP A 74 0.41 -1.51 4.89
N ILE A 75 -0.84 -1.99 4.95
CA ILE A 75 -1.73 -1.79 6.09
C ILE A 75 -2.27 -3.10 6.66
N ASN A 76 -1.74 -4.21 6.24
CA ASN A 76 -2.06 -5.54 6.77
C ASN A 76 -1.41 -5.71 8.14
N ILE A 77 -2.19 -6.13 9.14
CA ILE A 77 -1.71 -6.24 10.53
C ILE A 77 -0.80 -7.45 10.73
N SER A 78 -0.98 -8.52 9.96
CA SER A 78 -0.15 -9.71 10.06
C SER A 78 1.15 -9.56 9.25
N ASP A 79 1.93 -10.64 9.13
CA ASP A 79 3.21 -10.61 8.43
C ASP A 79 3.07 -10.21 6.96
N GLU A 80 4.12 -9.61 6.43
CA GLU A 80 4.17 -9.27 5.02
C GLU A 80 4.17 -10.54 4.16
N ILE A 81 3.45 -10.51 3.04
CA ILE A 81 3.45 -11.61 2.10
C ILE A 81 4.03 -11.15 0.76
N LEU A 82 4.60 -12.10 0.01
CA LEU A 82 5.06 -11.91 -1.37
C LEU A 82 6.06 -10.76 -1.53
N ASN A 83 6.80 -10.40 -0.48
CA ASN A 83 7.73 -9.27 -0.50
C ASN A 83 7.06 -8.02 -1.07
N GLY A 84 5.84 -7.74 -0.61
CA GLY A 84 4.99 -6.70 -1.19
C GLY A 84 5.65 -5.34 -1.27
N SER A 85 6.28 -4.88 -0.17
CA SER A 85 6.89 -3.56 -0.15
C SER A 85 8.03 -3.45 -1.16
N ARG A 86 8.91 -4.47 -1.22
CA ARG A 86 10.01 -4.49 -2.18
C ARG A 86 9.48 -4.49 -3.61
N THR A 87 8.50 -5.34 -3.89
CA THR A 87 7.93 -5.46 -5.23
C THR A 87 7.26 -4.15 -5.65
N ALA A 88 6.53 -3.52 -4.73
CA ALA A 88 5.90 -2.22 -5.00
C ALA A 88 6.96 -1.17 -5.32
N PHE A 89 8.03 -1.13 -4.52
CA PHE A 89 9.13 -0.19 -4.74
C PHE A 89 9.75 -0.40 -6.13
N GLU A 90 9.99 -1.66 -6.50
CA GLU A 90 10.59 -2.00 -7.80
C GLU A 90 9.66 -1.67 -8.97
N ASN A 91 8.36 -1.63 -8.73
CA ASN A 91 7.37 -1.25 -9.74
C ASN A 91 7.03 0.23 -9.69
N ASN A 92 7.81 1.02 -8.95
CA ASN A 92 7.66 2.46 -8.86
C ASN A 92 6.29 2.89 -8.34
N MET A 93 5.74 2.12 -7.40
CA MET A 93 4.49 2.45 -6.73
C MET A 93 4.78 3.21 -5.46
N LEU A 94 3.94 4.20 -5.13
CA LEU A 94 4.06 4.90 -3.87
C LEU A 94 3.53 4.01 -2.75
N ILE A 95 4.34 3.84 -1.70
CA ILE A 95 4.00 2.98 -0.56
C ILE A 95 3.63 3.86 0.63
N LEU A 96 2.48 3.58 1.23
CA LEU A 96 2.00 4.25 2.43
C LEU A 96 1.66 3.20 3.47
N SER A 97 1.88 3.52 4.74
CA SER A 97 1.69 2.57 5.81
C SER A 97 1.25 3.28 7.09
N PHE A 98 0.73 2.51 8.03
CA PHE A 98 0.54 2.99 9.40
C PHE A 98 1.75 2.54 10.23
N GLU A 99 1.97 3.21 11.36
CA GLU A 99 3.09 2.87 12.26
C GLU A 99 3.04 1.42 12.73
N THR A 100 1.83 0.89 12.88
CA THR A 100 1.63 -0.48 13.37
C THR A 100 1.70 -1.54 12.26
N THR A 101 1.75 -1.14 11.00
CA THR A 101 1.68 -2.08 9.89
C THR A 101 2.82 -1.95 8.89
N CYS A 102 3.81 -1.14 9.17
CA CYS A 102 4.94 -0.98 8.25
C CYS A 102 5.85 -2.20 8.35
N HIS A 103 5.89 -3.01 7.31
CA HIS A 103 6.64 -4.26 7.32
C HIS A 103 8.09 -4.08 6.89
N ASN A 104 8.39 -3.03 6.13
CA ASN A 104 9.76 -2.84 5.65
C ASN A 104 10.08 -1.35 5.54
N HIS A 105 10.65 -0.80 6.60
CA HIS A 105 10.97 0.63 6.68
C HIS A 105 11.96 1.09 5.62
N ARG A 106 12.68 0.17 5.01
CA ARG A 106 13.65 0.51 3.97
C ARG A 106 12.96 1.12 2.74
N PHE A 107 11.74 0.65 2.42
CA PHE A 107 11.06 1.05 1.20
C PHE A 107 9.95 2.08 1.40
N VAL A 108 9.68 2.47 2.66
CA VAL A 108 8.62 3.42 2.96
C VAL A 108 9.24 4.66 3.58
N ALA A 109 9.03 5.82 2.97
CA ALA A 109 9.54 7.06 3.53
C ALA A 109 8.85 7.35 4.87
N GLU A 110 9.60 7.89 5.83
CA GLU A 110 9.07 8.15 7.17
C GLU A 110 7.84 9.05 7.13
N SER A 111 7.83 10.03 6.24
CA SER A 111 6.69 10.94 6.07
C SER A 111 5.47 10.26 5.44
N HIS A 112 5.62 9.02 4.98
CA HIS A 112 4.52 8.24 4.41
C HIS A 112 4.05 7.15 5.37
N ILE A 113 4.49 7.21 6.63
CA ILE A 113 4.06 6.31 7.71
C ILE A 113 3.26 7.16 8.69
N TYR A 114 2.03 6.74 8.96
CA TYR A 114 1.07 7.53 9.73
C TYR A 114 0.68 6.82 11.02
N PRO A 115 0.45 7.57 12.11
CA PRO A 115 -0.21 6.98 13.27
C PRO A 115 -1.57 6.43 12.84
N VAL A 116 -2.00 5.34 13.46
CA VAL A 116 -3.27 4.69 13.10
C VAL A 116 -4.45 5.66 13.19
N GLU A 117 -4.46 6.51 14.21
CA GLU A 117 -5.52 7.47 14.42
C GLU A 117 -5.49 8.63 13.42
N ASN A 118 -4.42 8.75 12.64
CA ASN A 118 -4.31 9.82 11.63
C ASN A 118 -4.57 9.31 10.23
N VAL A 119 -5.67 8.58 10.05
CA VAL A 119 -6.07 8.10 8.72
C VAL A 119 -6.35 9.28 7.79
N SER A 120 -6.80 10.42 8.32
CA SER A 120 -7.05 11.60 7.51
C SER A 120 -5.78 12.15 6.87
N GLY A 121 -4.64 12.00 7.54
CA GLY A 121 -3.35 12.38 6.98
C GLY A 121 -2.99 11.53 5.77
N MET A 122 -3.19 10.21 5.90
CA MET A 122 -2.95 9.30 4.78
C MET A 122 -3.90 9.61 3.62
N VAL A 123 -5.19 9.83 3.90
CA VAL A 123 -6.18 10.17 2.88
C VAL A 123 -5.78 11.44 2.15
N GLY A 124 -5.36 12.48 2.90
CA GLY A 124 -4.92 13.73 2.29
C GLY A 124 -3.73 13.55 1.36
N LYS A 125 -2.76 12.72 1.77
CA LYS A 125 -1.59 12.44 0.93
C LYS A 125 -2.01 11.70 -0.34
N ILE A 126 -2.88 10.72 -0.22
CA ILE A 126 -3.37 9.97 -1.38
C ILE A 126 -4.08 10.90 -2.36
N GLN A 127 -4.97 11.75 -1.84
CA GLN A 127 -5.68 12.71 -2.70
C GLN A 127 -4.72 13.65 -3.41
N GLY A 128 -3.71 14.14 -2.70
CA GLY A 128 -2.74 15.05 -3.29
C GLY A 128 -1.92 14.43 -4.41
N VAL A 129 -1.35 13.26 -4.16
CA VAL A 129 -0.49 12.61 -5.16
C VAL A 129 -1.28 12.13 -6.36
N LEU A 130 -2.55 11.79 -6.18
CA LEU A 130 -3.38 11.35 -7.30
C LEU A 130 -3.96 12.52 -8.09
N SER A 131 -4.00 13.72 -7.52
CA SER A 131 -4.51 14.93 -8.18
C SER A 131 -3.47 15.63 -9.02
N LEU A 132 -2.21 15.62 -8.57
CA LEU A 132 -1.13 16.38 -9.21
C LEU A 132 0.05 15.46 -9.51
N PRO A 133 0.39 15.24 -10.79
CA PRO A 133 1.55 14.44 -11.16
C PRO A 133 2.86 14.89 -10.48
N SER A 134 3.03 16.20 -10.28
CA SER A 134 4.24 16.71 -9.63
C SER A 134 4.31 16.27 -8.16
N GLU A 135 3.18 16.14 -7.48
CA GLU A 135 3.17 15.65 -6.10
C GLU A 135 3.51 14.17 -6.04
N MET A 136 3.00 13.39 -6.98
CA MET A 136 3.36 11.98 -7.06
C MET A 136 4.85 11.82 -7.32
N GLU A 137 5.40 12.59 -8.26
CA GLU A 137 6.83 12.55 -8.55
C GLU A 137 7.67 12.90 -7.33
N ALA A 138 7.26 13.93 -6.58
CA ALA A 138 7.98 14.34 -5.37
C ALA A 138 7.92 13.26 -4.29
N ALA A 139 6.76 12.63 -4.13
CA ALA A 139 6.59 11.57 -3.14
C ALA A 139 7.44 10.35 -3.49
N LEU A 140 7.47 9.97 -4.76
CA LEU A 140 8.28 8.85 -5.22
C LEU A 140 9.78 9.14 -5.09
N ALA A 141 10.19 10.39 -5.35
CA ALA A 141 11.57 10.79 -5.16
C ALA A 141 11.98 10.68 -3.70
N LYS A 142 11.10 11.11 -2.80
CA LYS A 142 11.36 11.01 -1.35
C LYS A 142 11.48 9.54 -0.93
N GLN A 143 10.63 8.67 -1.46
CA GLN A 143 10.68 7.25 -1.19
C GLN A 143 12.03 6.65 -1.63
N LYS A 144 12.48 7.02 -2.81
CA LYS A 144 13.76 6.54 -3.35
C LYS A 144 14.94 7.06 -2.54
N GLN A 145 14.89 8.32 -2.12
CA GLN A 145 15.94 8.91 -1.27
C GLN A 145 16.05 8.17 0.07
N ALA A 146 14.90 7.85 0.67
CA ALA A 146 14.87 7.13 1.94
C ALA A 146 15.51 5.75 1.81
N ALA A 147 15.23 5.04 0.72
CA ALA A 147 15.81 3.72 0.46
C ALA A 147 17.32 3.83 0.24
N ASN A 148 17.77 4.81 -0.52
CA ASN A 148 19.19 5.05 -0.76
C ASN A 148 19.93 5.39 0.54
N GLN A 149 19.32 6.19 1.39
CA GLN A 149 19.92 6.55 2.67
C GLN A 149 20.03 5.34 3.59
N ALA A 150 19.01 4.50 3.61
CA ALA A 150 19.03 3.26 4.40
C ALA A 150 20.14 2.33 3.91
N ASP A 151 20.34 2.21 2.60
CA ASP A 151 21.40 1.39 2.02
C ASP A 151 22.78 1.92 2.39
N LEU A 152 22.96 3.23 2.36
CA LEU A 152 24.23 3.86 2.70
C LEU A 152 24.57 3.62 4.17
N GLU A 153 23.59 3.77 5.05
CA GLU A 153 23.77 3.55 6.48
C GLU A 153 24.11 2.08 6.78
N ALA A 154 23.44 1.15 6.10
CA ALA A 154 23.73 -0.27 6.24
C ALA A 154 25.16 -0.59 5.77
N TYR A 155 25.58 0.03 4.69
CA TYR A 155 26.95 -0.15 4.18
C TYR A 155 27.99 0.38 5.16
N LYS A 156 27.74 1.57 5.73
CA LYS A 156 28.66 2.17 6.70
C LYS A 156 28.77 1.31 7.96
N ALA A 157 27.70 0.65 8.37
CA ALA A 157 27.72 -0.20 9.57
C ALA A 157 28.61 -1.43 9.40
N ILE A 158 28.87 -1.84 8.17
CA ILE A 158 29.74 -2.99 7.87
C ILE A 158 31.22 -2.61 7.97
N LEU A 159 31.55 -1.36 7.72
CA LEU A 159 32.92 -0.89 7.76
C LEU A 159 33.41 -0.67 9.18
#